data_c7512a5db88318793890c59befafd8eb
#
_entry.id   c7512a5db88318793890c59befafd8eb
#
_cell.length_a   1.000
_cell.length_b   1.000
_cell.length_c   1.000
_cell.angle_alpha   90.00
_cell.angle_beta   90.00
_cell.angle_gamma   90.00
#
_symmetry.space_group_name_H-M   'P 1'
#
loop_
_entity.id
_entity.type
_entity.pdbx_description
1 polymer ?
#
loop_
_entity_poly.entity_id
_entity_poly.type
_entity_poly.pdbx_seq_one_letter_code
_entity_poly.pdbx_strand_id
1 'polypeptide(L)'
;MKKIISMLFAVAMVFGFISNANAAKTLKCQTVLNTKADEVKMLKDFTDTVTTLTGGSLKFEILPAGAVVGVKETLDAVDKGLIDCGFAWTHYWSGDHPAAMLFGSPVAGGGVGIDNIAFLSWFQYGGGKELYDRLWKEMGRDIKGFMIQ
;
A
#
# COMPACT_ATOMS: atom_id res chain seq x y z
N MET A 1 -49.63 -3.42 -31.39
CA MET A 1 -48.64 -2.34 -31.25
C MET A 1 -48.33 -2.02 -29.78
N LYS A 2 -49.30 -1.77 -28.89
CA LYS A 2 -49.05 -1.44 -27.45
C LYS A 2 -48.25 -2.53 -26.70
N LYS A 3 -48.48 -3.83 -26.94
CA LYS A 3 -47.77 -4.93 -26.28
C LYS A 3 -46.28 -5.05 -26.73
N ILE A 4 -45.96 -4.69 -27.96
CA ILE A 4 -44.59 -4.72 -28.50
C ILE A 4 -43.77 -3.54 -27.91
N ILE A 5 -44.39 -2.37 -27.75
CA ILE A 5 -43.76 -1.20 -27.14
C ILE A 5 -43.47 -1.45 -25.66
N SER A 6 -44.39 -2.11 -24.92
CA SER A 6 -44.15 -2.49 -23.52
C SER A 6 -43.00 -3.49 -23.34
N MET A 7 -42.84 -4.43 -24.29
CA MET A 7 -41.79 -5.42 -24.25
C MET A 7 -40.40 -4.83 -24.56
N LEU A 8 -40.34 -3.88 -25.48
CA LEU A 8 -39.12 -3.12 -25.79
C LEU A 8 -38.70 -2.24 -24.62
N PHE A 9 -39.62 -1.64 -23.87
CA PHE A 9 -39.30 -0.84 -22.68
C PHE A 9 -38.81 -1.70 -21.52
N ALA A 10 -39.33 -2.93 -21.33
CA ALA A 10 -38.85 -3.88 -20.32
C ALA A 10 -37.46 -4.38 -20.61
N VAL A 11 -37.11 -4.63 -21.88
CA VAL A 11 -35.77 -5.03 -22.30
C VAL A 11 -34.75 -3.90 -22.11
N ALA A 12 -35.12 -2.65 -22.40
CA ALA A 12 -34.24 -1.50 -22.19
C ALA A 12 -33.96 -1.24 -20.70
N MET A 13 -34.90 -1.52 -19.78
CA MET A 13 -34.63 -1.40 -18.34
C MET A 13 -33.68 -2.48 -17.81
N VAL A 14 -33.64 -3.68 -18.37
CA VAL A 14 -32.72 -4.75 -17.95
C VAL A 14 -31.26 -4.44 -18.36
N PHE A 15 -31.05 -3.76 -19.48
CA PHE A 15 -29.72 -3.36 -19.94
C PHE A 15 -29.19 -2.08 -19.25
N GLY A 16 -30.04 -1.31 -18.59
CA GLY A 16 -29.63 -0.09 -17.86
C GLY A 16 -28.94 -0.32 -16.52
N PHE A 17 -28.91 -1.55 -15.99
CA PHE A 17 -28.30 -1.87 -14.69
C PHE A 17 -26.89 -2.49 -14.77
N ILE A 18 -26.31 -2.60 -15.95
CA ILE A 18 -24.98 -3.18 -16.11
C ILE A 18 -24.00 -2.08 -16.52
N SER A 19 -23.60 -1.22 -15.62
CA SER A 19 -22.36 -0.45 -15.78
C SER A 19 -22.02 0.39 -14.54
N ASN A 20 -21.87 -0.23 -13.39
CA ASN A 20 -20.89 0.28 -12.43
C ASN A 20 -19.60 -0.52 -12.62
N ALA A 21 -19.01 -0.46 -13.80
CA ALA A 21 -17.62 -0.75 -13.97
C ALA A 21 -16.86 0.38 -13.26
N ASN A 22 -16.60 0.23 -11.95
CA ASN A 22 -15.64 1.08 -11.28
C ASN A 22 -14.37 1.04 -12.10
N ALA A 23 -14.00 2.17 -12.71
CA ALA A 23 -12.75 2.26 -13.45
C ALA A 23 -11.63 1.76 -12.54
N ALA A 24 -10.82 0.82 -13.02
CA ALA A 24 -9.73 0.28 -12.22
C ALA A 24 -8.80 1.40 -11.79
N LYS A 25 -8.57 1.52 -10.48
CA LYS A 25 -7.61 2.48 -9.93
C LYS A 25 -6.22 1.84 -9.94
N THR A 26 -5.26 2.46 -10.61
CA THR A 26 -3.86 2.05 -10.55
C THR A 26 -3.11 2.93 -9.57
N LEU A 27 -2.52 2.32 -8.55
CA LEU A 27 -1.68 2.97 -7.56
C LEU A 27 -0.22 2.92 -8.01
N LYS A 28 0.45 4.06 -8.03
CA LYS A 28 1.89 4.17 -8.28
C LYS A 28 2.64 4.02 -6.98
N CYS A 29 3.39 2.92 -6.84
CA CYS A 29 4.18 2.60 -5.65
C CYS A 29 5.66 2.57 -6.00
N GLN A 30 6.45 3.48 -5.42
CA GLN A 30 7.90 3.42 -5.57
C GLN A 30 8.52 2.60 -4.45
N THR A 31 9.41 1.67 -4.82
CA THR A 31 10.27 0.96 -3.86
C THR A 31 11.60 1.68 -3.68
N VAL A 32 12.23 1.48 -2.53
CA VAL A 32 13.61 1.93 -2.26
C VAL A 32 14.64 0.92 -2.77
N LEU A 33 14.21 -0.14 -3.42
CA LEU A 33 15.02 -1.22 -3.95
C LEU A 33 14.99 -1.25 -5.49
N ASN A 34 15.93 -1.97 -6.09
CA ASN A 34 15.86 -2.30 -7.50
C ASN A 34 14.82 -3.41 -7.74
N THR A 35 14.32 -3.49 -8.97
CA THR A 35 13.24 -4.44 -9.33
C THR A 35 13.63 -5.92 -9.27
N LYS A 36 14.92 -6.25 -9.11
CA LYS A 36 15.42 -7.63 -9.03
C LYS A 36 15.55 -8.13 -7.60
N ALA A 37 15.38 -7.27 -6.59
CA ALA A 37 15.41 -7.65 -5.20
C ALA A 37 14.28 -8.63 -4.85
N ASP A 38 14.56 -9.59 -3.97
CA ASP A 38 13.58 -10.61 -3.59
C ASP A 38 12.40 -10.00 -2.85
N GLU A 39 12.61 -8.95 -2.06
CA GLU A 39 11.56 -8.20 -1.39
C GLU A 39 10.61 -7.53 -2.39
N VAL A 40 11.10 -7.10 -3.55
CA VAL A 40 10.26 -6.54 -4.61
C VAL A 40 9.44 -7.62 -5.31
N LYS A 41 9.95 -8.85 -5.43
CA LYS A 41 9.16 -10.00 -5.91
C LYS A 41 8.03 -10.30 -4.93
N MET A 42 8.33 -10.36 -3.62
CA MET A 42 7.32 -10.56 -2.58
C MET A 42 6.25 -9.45 -2.61
N LEU A 43 6.66 -8.19 -2.80
CA LEU A 43 5.73 -7.08 -2.96
C LEU A 43 4.82 -7.27 -4.19
N LYS A 44 5.36 -7.73 -5.31
CA LYS A 44 4.57 -8.02 -6.52
C LYS A 44 3.56 -9.14 -6.29
N ASP A 45 3.96 -10.24 -5.67
CA ASP A 45 3.06 -11.34 -5.33
C ASP A 45 1.91 -10.86 -4.42
N PHE A 46 2.21 -10.00 -3.45
CA PHE A 46 1.22 -9.36 -2.60
C PHE A 46 0.27 -8.47 -3.43
N THR A 47 0.78 -7.59 -4.27
CA THR A 47 -0.03 -6.66 -5.07
C THR A 47 -0.87 -7.37 -6.13
N ASP A 48 -0.38 -8.47 -6.71
CA ASP A 48 -1.11 -9.32 -7.63
C ASP A 48 -2.26 -10.05 -6.92
N THR A 49 -2.01 -10.49 -5.68
CA THR A 49 -3.05 -11.07 -4.81
C THR A 49 -4.15 -10.05 -4.53
N VAL A 50 -3.79 -8.83 -4.12
CA VAL A 50 -4.77 -7.75 -3.89
C VAL A 50 -5.55 -7.42 -5.17
N THR A 51 -4.87 -7.35 -6.32
CA THR A 51 -5.52 -7.13 -7.61
C THR A 51 -6.55 -8.22 -7.91
N THR A 52 -6.21 -9.47 -7.65
CA THR A 52 -7.12 -10.62 -7.83
C THR A 52 -8.31 -10.54 -6.89
N LEU A 53 -8.08 -10.30 -5.59
CA LEU A 53 -9.12 -10.22 -4.57
C LEU A 53 -10.10 -9.05 -4.80
N THR A 54 -9.62 -7.97 -5.44
CA THR A 54 -10.46 -6.81 -5.78
C THR A 54 -11.11 -6.92 -7.16
N GLY A 55 -11.03 -8.08 -7.81
CA GLY A 55 -11.58 -8.29 -9.15
C GLY A 55 -10.98 -7.35 -10.20
N GLY A 56 -9.73 -6.91 -10.01
CA GLY A 56 -9.02 -6.01 -10.90
C GLY A 56 -9.40 -4.52 -10.75
N SER A 57 -10.24 -4.17 -9.78
CA SER A 57 -10.61 -2.76 -9.53
C SER A 57 -9.45 -1.95 -8.90
N LEU A 58 -8.51 -2.63 -8.23
CA LEU A 58 -7.28 -2.04 -7.71
C LEU A 58 -6.07 -2.70 -8.37
N LYS A 59 -5.19 -1.90 -8.94
CA LYS A 59 -3.95 -2.33 -9.59
C LYS A 59 -2.77 -1.55 -9.03
N PHE A 60 -1.56 -2.09 -9.21
CA PHE A 60 -0.33 -1.47 -8.73
C PHE A 60 0.71 -1.37 -9.84
N GLU A 61 1.32 -0.21 -9.94
CA GLU A 61 2.51 0.04 -10.77
C GLU A 61 3.70 0.15 -9.82
N ILE A 62 4.56 -0.89 -9.80
CA ILE A 62 5.74 -0.92 -8.93
C ILE A 62 6.92 -0.27 -9.65
N LEU A 63 7.35 0.86 -9.13
CA LEU A 63 8.44 1.67 -9.65
C LEU A 63 9.74 1.38 -8.87
N PRO A 64 10.90 1.26 -9.54
CA PRO A 64 12.17 1.04 -8.86
C PRO A 64 12.62 2.28 -8.06
N ALA A 65 13.62 2.07 -7.21
CA ALA A 65 14.28 3.15 -6.49
C ALA A 65 14.75 4.25 -7.46
N GLY A 66 14.46 5.50 -7.12
CA GLY A 66 14.86 6.66 -7.92
C GLY A 66 14.04 6.93 -9.18
N ALA A 67 12.96 6.18 -9.43
CA ALA A 67 12.13 6.38 -10.63
C ALA A 67 11.37 7.71 -10.62
N VAL A 68 10.93 8.16 -9.47
CA VAL A 68 10.20 9.44 -9.28
C VAL A 68 10.99 10.37 -8.37
N VAL A 69 11.40 9.87 -7.21
CA VAL A 69 12.18 10.62 -6.20
C VAL A 69 13.32 9.76 -5.66
N GLY A 70 14.30 10.38 -5.00
CA GLY A 70 15.32 9.65 -4.27
C GLY A 70 14.76 8.79 -3.13
N VAL A 71 15.57 7.86 -2.63
CA VAL A 71 15.14 6.88 -1.62
C VAL A 71 14.61 7.56 -0.34
N LYS A 72 15.31 8.58 0.15
CA LYS A 72 14.91 9.29 1.37
C LYS A 72 13.68 10.18 1.19
N GLU A 73 13.46 10.68 -0.02
CA GLU A 73 12.33 11.54 -0.38
C GLU A 73 11.04 10.73 -0.62
N THR A 74 11.11 9.40 -0.62
CA THR A 74 9.94 8.53 -0.86
C THR A 74 8.80 8.79 0.13
N LEU A 75 9.11 9.00 1.41
CA LEU A 75 8.12 9.32 2.44
C LEU A 75 7.39 10.65 2.13
N ASP A 76 8.16 11.69 1.80
CA ASP A 76 7.62 12.99 1.44
C ASP A 76 6.76 12.94 0.17
N ALA A 77 7.17 12.11 -0.80
CA ALA A 77 6.43 11.94 -2.04
C ALA A 77 5.06 11.28 -1.82
N VAL A 78 4.97 10.32 -0.89
CA VAL A 78 3.68 9.72 -0.49
C VAL A 78 2.82 10.73 0.24
N ASP A 79 3.39 11.41 1.25
CA ASP A 79 2.69 12.41 2.07
C ASP A 79 2.10 13.56 1.24
N LYS A 80 2.84 13.99 0.20
CA LYS A 80 2.40 15.03 -0.73
C LYS A 80 1.54 14.52 -1.91
N GLY A 81 1.26 13.22 -1.97
CA GLY A 81 0.47 12.62 -3.04
C GLY A 81 1.14 12.61 -4.41
N LEU A 82 2.47 12.74 -4.47
CA LEU A 82 3.22 12.63 -5.74
C LEU A 82 3.26 11.18 -6.25
N ILE A 83 3.29 10.23 -5.33
CA ILE A 83 3.09 8.81 -5.53
C ILE A 83 2.03 8.30 -4.53
N ASP A 84 1.29 7.25 -4.88
CA ASP A 84 0.22 6.73 -4.04
C ASP A 84 0.74 5.91 -2.86
N CYS A 85 1.87 5.23 -3.02
CA CYS A 85 2.49 4.42 -1.97
C CYS A 85 4.01 4.30 -2.13
N GLY A 86 4.68 4.01 -1.01
CA GLY A 86 6.10 3.70 -0.94
C GLY A 86 6.34 2.34 -0.30
N PHE A 87 7.26 1.55 -0.83
CA PHE A 87 7.76 0.34 -0.21
C PHE A 87 9.18 0.56 0.28
N ALA A 88 9.34 0.72 1.58
CA ALA A 88 10.59 1.14 2.20
C ALA A 88 10.70 0.64 3.64
N TRP A 89 11.91 0.65 4.17
CA TRP A 89 12.14 0.41 5.59
C TRP A 89 12.08 1.72 6.39
N THR A 90 11.31 1.73 7.44
CA THR A 90 11.05 2.92 8.27
C THR A 90 12.33 3.55 8.83
N HIS A 91 13.38 2.76 9.08
CA HIS A 91 14.65 3.27 9.61
C HIS A 91 15.38 4.28 8.69
N TYR A 92 15.02 4.36 7.41
CA TYR A 92 15.57 5.40 6.52
C TYR A 92 15.28 6.82 7.01
N TRP A 93 14.25 6.99 7.82
CA TRP A 93 13.83 8.28 8.41
C TRP A 93 14.15 8.42 9.89
N SER A 94 15.15 7.69 10.37
CA SER A 94 15.63 7.80 11.76
C SER A 94 16.23 9.17 12.09
N GLY A 95 16.66 9.92 11.07
CA GLY A 95 17.07 11.32 11.20
C GLY A 95 15.91 12.28 11.48
N ASP A 96 14.71 11.95 11.03
CA ASP A 96 13.51 12.74 11.25
C ASP A 96 12.88 12.41 12.61
N HIS A 97 12.89 11.12 13.00
CA HIS A 97 12.43 10.67 14.30
C HIS A 97 13.14 9.38 14.74
N PRO A 98 13.78 9.35 15.92
CA PRO A 98 14.56 8.19 16.35
C PRO A 98 13.74 6.91 16.50
N ALA A 99 12.44 7.00 16.86
CA ALA A 99 11.56 5.84 16.94
C ALA A 99 11.31 5.15 15.59
N ALA A 100 11.66 5.77 14.45
CA ALA A 100 11.62 5.14 13.14
C ALA A 100 12.52 3.88 13.06
N MET A 101 13.57 3.82 13.88
CA MET A 101 14.42 2.63 14.01
C MET A 101 13.69 1.41 14.59
N LEU A 102 12.69 1.60 15.44
CA LEU A 102 11.93 0.51 16.07
C LEU A 102 11.05 -0.24 15.08
N PHE A 103 10.66 0.43 14.00
CA PHE A 103 9.78 -0.11 12.94
C PHE A 103 10.55 -0.35 11.63
N GLY A 104 11.87 -0.37 11.70
CA GLY A 104 12.74 -0.50 10.52
C GLY A 104 12.76 -1.91 9.94
N SER A 105 13.92 -2.43 9.70
CA SER A 105 14.09 -3.80 9.22
C SER A 105 14.01 -4.82 10.37
N PRO A 106 13.87 -6.11 10.07
CA PRO A 106 14.05 -7.18 11.05
C PRO A 106 15.39 -7.10 11.80
N VAL A 107 16.43 -6.56 11.16
CA VAL A 107 17.72 -6.31 11.80
C VAL A 107 17.61 -5.22 12.88
N ALA A 108 16.84 -4.19 12.65
CA ALA A 108 16.55 -3.15 13.66
C ALA A 108 15.67 -3.71 14.78
N GLY A 109 14.64 -4.49 14.45
CA GLY A 109 13.83 -5.25 15.42
C GLY A 109 14.63 -6.33 16.14
N GLY A 110 15.48 -7.07 15.41
CA GLY A 110 16.41 -8.06 15.95
C GLY A 110 17.43 -7.44 16.93
N GLY A 111 17.76 -6.17 16.78
CA GLY A 111 18.58 -5.42 17.72
C GLY A 111 17.98 -5.27 19.11
N VAL A 112 16.66 -5.47 19.28
CA VAL A 112 15.96 -5.48 20.58
C VAL A 112 15.62 -6.88 21.07
N GLY A 113 16.13 -7.94 20.41
CA GLY A 113 16.01 -9.32 20.87
C GLY A 113 14.66 -9.97 20.62
N ILE A 114 13.86 -9.45 19.70
CA ILE A 114 12.55 -10.01 19.31
C ILE A 114 12.70 -10.64 17.91
N ASP A 115 12.23 -11.89 17.75
CA ASP A 115 12.17 -12.51 16.44
C ASP A 115 11.04 -11.92 15.57
N ASN A 116 11.04 -12.21 14.28
CA ASN A 116 10.07 -11.62 13.33
C ASN A 116 8.62 -11.98 13.68
N ILE A 117 8.35 -13.19 14.15
CA ILE A 117 7.00 -13.64 14.49
C ILE A 117 6.51 -12.90 15.75
N ALA A 118 7.36 -12.80 16.76
CA ALA A 118 7.06 -12.06 17.97
C ALA A 118 6.87 -10.56 17.68
N PHE A 119 7.70 -9.97 16.80
CA PHE A 119 7.57 -8.59 16.37
C PHE A 119 6.23 -8.34 15.65
N LEU A 120 5.86 -9.20 14.70
CA LEU A 120 4.57 -9.09 14.00
C LEU A 120 3.38 -9.28 14.95
N SER A 121 3.48 -10.23 15.89
CA SER A 121 2.45 -10.45 16.90
C SER A 121 2.27 -9.23 17.79
N TRP A 122 3.38 -8.64 18.26
CA TRP A 122 3.35 -7.37 18.98
C TRP A 122 2.78 -6.24 18.14
N PHE A 123 3.19 -6.14 16.88
CA PHE A 123 2.71 -5.09 15.98
C PHE A 123 1.19 -5.17 15.79
N GLN A 124 0.65 -6.37 15.57
CA GLN A 124 -0.79 -6.56 15.30
C GLN A 124 -1.66 -6.56 16.56
N TYR A 125 -1.16 -7.10 17.68
CA TYR A 125 -1.97 -7.38 18.86
C TYR A 125 -1.44 -6.75 20.16
N GLY A 126 -0.23 -6.23 20.15
CA GLY A 126 0.46 -5.68 21.32
C GLY A 126 0.60 -4.15 21.34
N GLY A 127 -0.16 -3.44 20.50
CA GLY A 127 -0.14 -1.97 20.46
C GLY A 127 0.91 -1.37 19.51
N GLY A 128 1.67 -2.22 18.78
CA GLY A 128 2.69 -1.74 17.84
C GLY A 128 2.12 -0.91 16.70
N LYS A 129 0.93 -1.28 16.21
CA LYS A 129 0.26 -0.56 15.12
C LYS A 129 -0.15 0.85 15.54
N GLU A 130 -0.68 1.02 16.74
CA GLU A 130 -1.06 2.31 17.30
C GLU A 130 0.16 3.23 17.48
N LEU A 131 1.29 2.66 17.93
CA LEU A 131 2.55 3.38 18.05
C LEU A 131 3.10 3.78 16.68
N TYR A 132 2.95 2.91 15.67
CA TYR A 132 3.37 3.20 14.31
C TYR A 132 2.52 4.32 13.68
N ASP A 133 1.20 4.28 13.85
CA ASP A 133 0.30 5.36 13.41
C ASP A 133 0.63 6.68 14.13
N ARG A 134 1.05 6.63 15.41
CA ARG A 134 1.47 7.80 16.18
C ARG A 134 2.79 8.37 15.68
N LEU A 135 3.75 7.50 15.30
CA LEU A 135 5.03 7.94 14.75
C LEU A 135 4.84 8.86 13.55
N TRP A 136 3.97 8.49 12.60
CA TRP A 136 3.73 9.32 11.42
C TRP A 136 3.14 10.68 11.79
N LYS A 137 2.23 10.73 12.74
CA LYS A 137 1.65 11.98 13.24
C LYS A 137 2.71 12.88 13.92
N GLU A 138 3.58 12.29 14.74
CA GLU A 138 4.67 13.01 15.40
C GLU A 138 5.71 13.55 14.40
N MET A 139 5.90 12.85 13.28
CA MET A 139 6.69 13.31 12.15
C MET A 139 5.96 14.34 11.26
N GLY A 140 4.70 14.71 11.57
CA GLY A 140 3.89 15.64 10.81
C GLY A 140 3.43 15.09 9.45
N ARG A 141 3.23 13.76 9.34
CA ARG A 141 2.84 13.07 8.11
C ARG A 141 1.41 12.56 8.17
N ASP A 142 0.66 12.76 7.09
CA ASP A 142 -0.70 12.20 6.92
C ASP A 142 -0.67 10.96 6.04
N ILE A 143 -0.05 9.92 6.55
CA ILE A 143 0.09 8.63 5.86
C ILE A 143 -0.41 7.46 6.71
N LYS A 144 -0.64 6.33 6.05
CA LYS A 144 -0.89 5.03 6.68
C LYS A 144 0.26 4.08 6.38
N GLY A 145 0.85 3.51 7.43
CA GLY A 145 1.88 2.50 7.32
C GLY A 145 1.31 1.09 7.53
N PHE A 146 1.83 0.15 6.74
CA PHE A 146 1.54 -1.28 6.86
C PHE A 146 2.86 -2.03 6.94
N MET A 147 2.94 -3.01 7.86
CA MET A 147 4.06 -3.93 7.89
C MET A 147 3.80 -5.09 6.93
N ILE A 148 4.75 -5.32 6.03
CA ILE A 148 4.81 -6.48 5.14
C ILE A 148 6.11 -7.19 5.46
N GLN A 149 6.03 -8.46 5.85
CA GLN A 149 7.18 -9.33 6.10
C GLN A 149 6.98 -10.69 5.45
#